data_728e05621ac2ffcfb10e2b566abc169d
#
_entry.id   728e05621ac2ffcfb10e2b566abc169d
#
_cell.length_a   1.000
_cell.length_b   1.000
_cell.length_c   1.000
_cell.angle_alpha   90.00
_cell.angle_beta   90.00
_cell.angle_gamma   90.00
#
_symmetry.space_group_name_H-M   'P 1'
#
loop_
_entity.id
_entity.type
_entity.pdbx_description
1 polymer ?
#
loop_
_entity_poly.entity_id
_entity_poly.type
_entity_poly.pdbx_seq_one_letter_code
_entity_poly.pdbx_strand_id
1 'polypeptide(L)'
;LGEQTGRQGIERYYEHLLRGVKGKRFLQKDRFNRIIGPYERGIFDIPSKGSKNLILTLDLELQKYGEQLLKNKRGGIVVIEPQTGEVLSLVSAPSYDPNLLVGRMRSKNYRKLALDTISKPLFDRGLQAQYAPGSPFKTLNALIALQEGVINSNTTYKCNQGHFYAKGMFMDCHCKYGTHNNLLSGIYRSCNTYFANIYRKIIDDSGNGVHEGINIWKTHLISFGLGNYLGYDLPIGKKGFIPDASYYDYWYKKGG
;
A
#
# COMPACT_ATOMS: atom_id res chain seq x y z
N LEU A 1 -10.35 -31.06 18.07
CA LEU A 1 -11.00 -29.90 17.44
C LEU A 1 -9.93 -28.83 17.24
N GLY A 2 -9.75 -28.37 15.99
CA GLY A 2 -8.68 -27.45 15.62
C GLY A 2 -8.83 -26.09 16.29
N GLU A 3 -7.71 -25.47 16.61
CA GLU A 3 -7.68 -24.10 17.12
C GLU A 3 -7.99 -23.11 16.00
N GLN A 4 -8.74 -22.09 16.33
CA GLN A 4 -8.90 -20.93 15.46
C GLN A 4 -7.68 -20.02 15.66
N THR A 5 -7.04 -19.62 14.59
CA THR A 5 -5.89 -18.70 14.61
C THR A 5 -6.02 -17.70 13.47
N GLY A 6 -5.69 -16.45 13.75
CA GLY A 6 -5.58 -15.42 12.73
C GLY A 6 -4.46 -15.74 11.74
N ARG A 7 -4.77 -15.79 10.44
CA ARG A 7 -3.81 -16.15 9.40
C ARG A 7 -3.35 -14.96 8.56
N GLN A 8 -4.17 -13.92 8.50
CA GLN A 8 -3.93 -12.73 7.67
C GLN A 8 -4.44 -11.47 8.36
N GLY A 9 -3.97 -10.32 7.91
CA GLY A 9 -4.45 -9.01 8.30
C GLY A 9 -4.44 -8.77 9.81
N ILE A 10 -5.44 -8.08 10.27
CA ILE A 10 -5.64 -7.68 11.67
C ILE A 10 -5.70 -8.88 12.61
N GLU A 11 -6.39 -9.95 12.24
CA GLU A 11 -6.47 -11.16 13.06
C GLU A 11 -5.11 -11.80 13.32
N ARG A 12 -4.20 -11.79 12.34
CA ARG A 12 -2.85 -12.31 12.50
C ARG A 12 -1.99 -11.37 13.34
N TYR A 13 -2.07 -10.07 13.09
CA TYR A 13 -1.24 -9.10 13.80
C TYR A 13 -1.61 -9.04 15.28
N TYR A 14 -2.90 -9.04 15.57
CA TYR A 14 -3.43 -8.95 16.94
C TYR A 14 -3.84 -10.30 17.54
N GLU A 15 -3.40 -11.42 16.97
CA GLU A 15 -3.69 -12.77 17.46
C GLU A 15 -3.44 -12.90 18.97
N HIS A 16 -2.36 -12.33 19.47
CA HIS A 16 -1.99 -12.37 20.88
C HIS A 16 -3.01 -11.68 21.82
N LEU A 17 -3.77 -10.71 21.31
CA LEU A 17 -4.84 -10.04 22.04
C LEU A 17 -6.18 -10.76 21.85
N LEU A 18 -6.46 -11.16 20.61
CA LEU A 18 -7.76 -11.72 20.22
C LEU A 18 -7.95 -13.17 20.66
N ARG A 19 -6.86 -13.92 20.83
CA ARG A 19 -6.91 -15.34 21.16
C ARG A 19 -7.24 -15.62 22.62
N GLY A 20 -6.81 -14.75 23.54
CA GLY A 20 -6.81 -15.05 24.97
C GLY A 20 -5.82 -16.17 25.35
N VAL A 21 -5.89 -16.65 26.56
CA VAL A 21 -5.05 -17.73 27.08
C VAL A 21 -5.94 -18.87 27.54
N LYS A 22 -5.72 -20.06 26.99
CA LYS A 22 -6.48 -21.25 27.38
C LYS A 22 -6.13 -21.66 28.81
N GLY A 23 -7.12 -21.96 29.61
CA GLY A 23 -6.95 -22.64 30.86
C GLY A 23 -6.61 -24.13 30.68
N LYS A 24 -6.13 -24.75 31.74
CA LYS A 24 -5.87 -26.18 31.79
C LYS A 24 -6.60 -26.76 32.97
N ARG A 25 -7.33 -27.85 32.76
CA ARG A 25 -7.94 -28.64 33.84
C ARG A 25 -7.21 -29.95 33.98
N PHE A 26 -6.78 -30.27 35.19
CA PHE A 26 -6.10 -31.51 35.49
C PHE A 26 -7.15 -32.53 36.00
N LEU A 27 -7.25 -33.63 35.29
CA LEU A 27 -8.25 -34.66 35.58
C LEU A 27 -7.58 -35.96 36.01
N GLN A 28 -8.10 -36.58 37.05
CA GLN A 28 -7.70 -37.89 37.47
C GLN A 28 -8.37 -38.95 36.60
N LYS A 29 -7.64 -40.00 36.23
CA LYS A 29 -8.12 -41.12 35.41
C LYS A 29 -7.86 -42.44 36.12
N ASP A 30 -8.76 -43.41 35.92
CA ASP A 30 -8.56 -44.78 36.34
C ASP A 30 -7.62 -45.55 35.36
N ARG A 31 -7.32 -46.79 35.72
CA ARG A 31 -6.48 -47.69 34.87
C ARG A 31 -7.05 -47.98 33.49
N PHE A 32 -8.32 -47.70 33.27
CA PHE A 32 -8.98 -47.84 31.95
C PHE A 32 -9.11 -46.52 31.21
N ASN A 33 -8.34 -45.48 31.62
CA ASN A 33 -8.33 -44.16 31.03
C ASN A 33 -9.67 -43.38 31.13
N ARG A 34 -10.58 -43.80 32.05
CA ARG A 34 -11.84 -43.10 32.31
C ARG A 34 -11.60 -41.97 33.32
N ILE A 35 -12.20 -40.81 33.09
CA ILE A 35 -12.11 -39.65 34.00
C ILE A 35 -12.91 -39.97 35.26
N ILE A 36 -12.25 -39.91 36.44
CA ILE A 36 -12.85 -40.13 37.75
C ILE A 36 -13.29 -38.82 38.40
N GLY A 37 -12.52 -37.75 38.15
CA GLY A 37 -12.78 -36.44 38.73
C GLY A 37 -11.64 -35.44 38.52
N PRO A 38 -11.73 -34.22 39.08
CA PRO A 38 -10.64 -33.26 39.06
C PRO A 38 -9.49 -33.78 39.94
N TYR A 39 -8.26 -33.62 39.45
CA TYR A 39 -7.06 -33.93 40.24
C TYR A 39 -6.93 -32.93 41.38
N GLU A 40 -6.67 -33.45 42.62
CA GLU A 40 -6.51 -32.65 43.84
C GLU A 40 -7.60 -31.55 44.00
N ARG A 41 -8.87 -31.92 43.74
CA ARG A 41 -10.03 -31.00 43.77
C ARG A 41 -9.89 -29.77 42.89
N GLY A 42 -9.01 -29.80 41.87
CA GLY A 42 -8.82 -28.71 40.92
C GLY A 42 -7.86 -27.62 41.40
N ILE A 43 -7.10 -27.83 42.47
CA ILE A 43 -6.13 -26.84 43.01
C ILE A 43 -5.07 -26.48 41.97
N PHE A 44 -4.72 -27.43 41.10
CA PHE A 44 -3.73 -27.21 40.05
C PHE A 44 -4.34 -26.69 38.72
N ASP A 45 -5.66 -26.52 38.66
CA ASP A 45 -6.29 -25.99 37.45
C ASP A 45 -5.84 -24.57 37.20
N ILE A 46 -5.53 -24.30 35.90
CA ILE A 46 -5.10 -22.99 35.44
C ILE A 46 -6.34 -22.33 34.81
N PRO A 47 -6.84 -21.21 35.33
CA PRO A 47 -7.99 -20.54 34.76
C PRO A 47 -7.67 -19.98 33.37
N SER A 48 -8.65 -19.97 32.45
CA SER A 48 -8.51 -19.30 31.16
C SER A 48 -8.55 -17.78 31.34
N LYS A 49 -7.78 -17.07 30.52
CA LYS A 49 -7.87 -15.61 30.41
C LYS A 49 -8.60 -15.29 29.11
N GLY A 50 -9.66 -14.49 29.20
CA GLY A 50 -10.47 -14.09 28.06
C GLY A 50 -9.66 -13.29 27.02
N SER A 51 -10.17 -13.26 25.79
CA SER A 51 -9.68 -12.38 24.75
C SER A 51 -9.98 -10.91 25.07
N LYS A 52 -9.24 -10.01 24.44
CA LYS A 52 -9.51 -8.56 24.50
C LYS A 52 -10.28 -8.13 23.25
N ASN A 53 -11.11 -7.11 23.40
CA ASN A 53 -11.72 -6.44 22.25
C ASN A 53 -10.68 -5.57 21.55
N LEU A 54 -10.76 -5.51 20.25
CA LEU A 54 -9.95 -4.63 19.41
C LEU A 54 -10.87 -3.58 18.80
N ILE A 55 -10.54 -2.30 19.00
CA ILE A 55 -11.22 -1.17 18.40
C ILE A 55 -10.33 -0.72 17.24
N LEU A 56 -10.91 -0.64 16.04
CA LEU A 56 -10.24 -0.21 14.82
C LEU A 56 -10.64 1.22 14.46
N THR A 57 -9.80 1.88 13.70
CA THR A 57 -10.07 3.21 13.13
C THR A 57 -10.99 3.16 11.92
N LEU A 58 -11.29 1.95 11.41
CA LEU A 58 -12.15 1.78 10.23
C LEU A 58 -13.56 2.30 10.47
N ASP A 59 -14.02 3.19 9.58
CA ASP A 59 -15.41 3.60 9.47
C ASP A 59 -16.18 2.55 8.66
N LEU A 60 -17.15 1.89 9.29
CA LEU A 60 -17.88 0.79 8.69
C LEU A 60 -18.71 1.22 7.47
N GLU A 61 -19.31 2.40 7.51
CA GLU A 61 -20.14 2.89 6.41
C GLU A 61 -19.28 3.29 5.21
N LEU A 62 -18.14 3.93 5.48
CA LEU A 62 -17.15 4.27 4.46
C LEU A 62 -16.54 3.01 3.82
N GLN A 63 -16.24 1.99 4.63
CA GLN A 63 -15.76 0.69 4.14
C GLN A 63 -16.77 0.03 3.21
N LYS A 64 -18.04 -0.09 3.64
CA LYS A 64 -19.13 -0.65 2.82
C LYS A 64 -19.31 0.13 1.51
N TYR A 65 -19.28 1.45 1.59
CA TYR A 65 -19.40 2.30 0.39
C TYR A 65 -18.26 2.04 -0.59
N GLY A 66 -17.01 1.96 -0.10
CA GLY A 66 -15.86 1.63 -0.92
C GLY A 66 -15.98 0.23 -1.58
N GLU A 67 -16.47 -0.76 -0.86
CA GLU A 67 -16.72 -2.11 -1.39
C GLU A 67 -17.81 -2.09 -2.49
N GLN A 68 -18.87 -1.31 -2.31
CA GLN A 68 -19.91 -1.13 -3.33
C GLN A 68 -19.36 -0.46 -4.60
N LEU A 69 -18.53 0.58 -4.46
CA LEU A 69 -17.88 1.26 -5.59
C LEU A 69 -16.99 0.34 -6.41
N LEU A 70 -16.32 -0.61 -5.76
CA LEU A 70 -15.43 -1.59 -6.39
C LEU A 70 -16.13 -2.86 -6.86
N LYS A 71 -17.44 -2.98 -6.67
CA LYS A 71 -18.21 -4.13 -7.18
C LYS A 71 -17.97 -4.30 -8.69
N ASN A 72 -17.61 -5.52 -9.10
CA ASN A 72 -17.27 -5.87 -10.49
C ASN A 72 -16.06 -5.11 -11.08
N LYS A 73 -15.22 -4.53 -10.24
CA LYS A 73 -13.99 -3.84 -10.64
C LYS A 73 -12.78 -4.52 -10.02
N ARG A 74 -11.58 -4.13 -10.46
CA ARG A 74 -10.31 -4.57 -9.87
C ARG A 74 -9.54 -3.35 -9.40
N GLY A 75 -9.21 -3.30 -8.12
CA GLY A 75 -8.46 -2.19 -7.54
C GLY A 75 -8.43 -2.22 -6.03
N GLY A 76 -7.90 -1.17 -5.43
CA GLY A 76 -7.93 -0.90 -3.99
C GLY A 76 -8.39 0.53 -3.72
N ILE A 77 -9.04 0.73 -2.59
CA ILE A 77 -9.35 2.06 -2.04
C ILE A 77 -8.71 2.11 -0.65
N VAL A 78 -7.96 3.16 -0.38
CA VAL A 78 -7.41 3.46 0.94
C VAL A 78 -7.82 4.88 1.29
N VAL A 79 -8.47 5.05 2.43
CA VAL A 79 -8.87 6.37 2.94
C VAL A 79 -8.16 6.59 4.27
N ILE A 80 -7.43 7.70 4.36
CA ILE A 80 -6.59 8.03 5.51
C ILE A 80 -6.98 9.40 6.01
N GLU A 81 -7.14 9.55 7.33
CA GLU A 81 -7.24 10.86 7.99
C GLU A 81 -5.86 11.53 7.97
N PRO A 82 -5.69 12.66 7.27
CA PRO A 82 -4.36 13.23 7.05
C PRO A 82 -3.70 13.80 8.30
N GLN A 83 -4.46 14.16 9.34
CA GLN A 83 -3.92 14.73 10.56
C GLN A 83 -3.40 13.67 11.53
N THR A 84 -4.07 12.50 11.59
CA THR A 84 -3.74 11.44 12.54
C THR A 84 -3.01 10.26 11.90
N GLY A 85 -3.17 10.08 10.58
CA GLY A 85 -2.69 8.91 9.86
C GLY A 85 -3.60 7.68 10.01
N GLU A 86 -4.75 7.82 10.66
CA GLU A 86 -5.70 6.72 10.84
C GLU A 86 -6.28 6.24 9.52
N VAL A 87 -6.29 4.92 9.33
CA VAL A 87 -6.92 4.31 8.16
C VAL A 87 -8.40 4.16 8.40
N LEU A 88 -9.21 4.94 7.70
CA LEU A 88 -10.67 4.95 7.81
C LEU A 88 -11.33 3.91 6.90
N SER A 89 -10.71 3.54 5.79
CA SER A 89 -11.19 2.51 4.89
C SER A 89 -10.03 1.85 4.16
N LEU A 90 -10.10 0.52 4.00
CA LEU A 90 -9.11 -0.28 3.28
C LEU A 90 -9.83 -1.36 2.48
N VAL A 91 -10.04 -1.11 1.20
CA VAL A 91 -10.80 -1.98 0.30
C VAL A 91 -9.89 -2.62 -0.73
N SER A 92 -10.06 -3.89 -0.95
CA SER A 92 -9.40 -4.64 -2.03
C SER A 92 -10.41 -5.43 -2.84
N ALA A 93 -10.43 -5.25 -4.14
CA ALA A 93 -11.34 -5.96 -5.04
C ALA A 93 -10.61 -6.58 -6.25
N PRO A 94 -11.05 -7.76 -6.72
CA PRO A 94 -12.04 -8.66 -6.14
C PRO A 94 -11.65 -9.17 -4.75
N SER A 95 -12.65 -9.35 -3.89
CA SER A 95 -12.54 -9.87 -2.54
C SER A 95 -13.14 -11.28 -2.45
N TYR A 96 -13.17 -11.85 -1.27
CA TYR A 96 -13.81 -13.13 -0.99
C TYR A 96 -14.58 -13.07 0.33
N ASP A 97 -15.58 -13.96 0.48
CA ASP A 97 -16.27 -14.12 1.76
C ASP A 97 -15.33 -14.83 2.77
N PRO A 98 -14.95 -14.19 3.89
CA PRO A 98 -14.07 -14.79 4.89
C PRO A 98 -14.67 -16.06 5.54
N ASN A 99 -16.00 -16.23 5.53
CA ASN A 99 -16.65 -17.44 6.03
C ASN A 99 -16.29 -18.69 5.22
N LEU A 100 -15.85 -18.55 3.98
CA LEU A 100 -15.31 -19.66 3.18
C LEU A 100 -14.05 -20.29 3.80
N LEU A 101 -13.33 -19.54 4.63
CA LEU A 101 -12.07 -19.97 5.25
C LEU A 101 -12.25 -20.49 6.68
N VAL A 102 -13.48 -20.79 7.09
CA VAL A 102 -13.82 -21.35 8.40
C VAL A 102 -14.31 -22.81 8.26
N GLY A 103 -14.09 -23.60 9.30
CA GLY A 103 -14.61 -24.96 9.39
C GLY A 103 -13.94 -26.00 8.50
N ARG A 104 -14.62 -27.12 8.24
CA ARG A 104 -14.07 -28.29 7.56
C ARG A 104 -13.73 -28.05 6.09
N MET A 105 -14.46 -27.15 5.43
CA MET A 105 -14.26 -26.84 3.99
C MET A 105 -13.13 -25.85 3.73
N ARG A 106 -12.55 -25.26 4.78
CA ARG A 106 -11.50 -24.23 4.69
C ARG A 106 -10.39 -24.57 3.68
N SER A 107 -9.80 -25.75 3.77
CA SER A 107 -8.67 -26.11 2.92
C SER A 107 -9.03 -26.20 1.43
N LYS A 108 -10.22 -26.76 1.13
CA LYS A 108 -10.75 -26.82 -0.23
C LYS A 108 -11.05 -25.43 -0.79
N ASN A 109 -11.69 -24.59 -0.01
CA ASN A 109 -12.04 -23.21 -0.39
C ASN A 109 -10.78 -22.36 -0.57
N TYR A 110 -9.82 -22.46 0.36
CA TYR A 110 -8.54 -21.76 0.24
C TYR A 110 -7.81 -22.13 -1.07
N ARG A 111 -7.75 -23.42 -1.39
CA ARG A 111 -7.14 -23.89 -2.64
C ARG A 111 -7.83 -23.29 -3.87
N LYS A 112 -9.17 -23.24 -3.87
CA LYS A 112 -9.93 -22.63 -4.96
C LYS A 112 -9.59 -21.15 -5.12
N LEU A 113 -9.56 -20.38 -4.01
CA LEU A 113 -9.20 -18.96 -4.02
C LEU A 113 -7.74 -18.72 -4.44
N ALA A 114 -6.82 -19.58 -3.99
CA ALA A 114 -5.39 -19.47 -4.30
C ALA A 114 -5.07 -19.77 -5.77
N LEU A 115 -5.82 -20.68 -6.39
CA LEU A 115 -5.67 -21.05 -7.80
C LEU A 115 -6.39 -20.10 -8.77
N ASP A 116 -7.19 -19.17 -8.26
CA ASP A 116 -7.81 -18.12 -9.09
C ASP A 116 -6.78 -17.07 -9.50
N THR A 117 -6.11 -17.31 -10.62
CA THR A 117 -5.07 -16.45 -11.19
C THR A 117 -5.64 -15.20 -11.86
N ILE A 118 -6.94 -15.20 -12.18
CA ILE A 118 -7.62 -14.09 -12.84
C ILE A 118 -8.03 -13.04 -11.80
N SER A 119 -8.89 -13.42 -10.87
CA SER A 119 -9.41 -12.50 -9.85
C SER A 119 -8.38 -12.20 -8.76
N LYS A 120 -7.55 -13.19 -8.40
CA LYS A 120 -6.56 -13.14 -7.30
C LYS A 120 -7.19 -12.57 -6.02
N PRO A 121 -8.25 -13.18 -5.48
CA PRO A 121 -9.02 -12.62 -4.38
C PRO A 121 -8.25 -12.57 -3.05
N LEU A 122 -7.22 -13.40 -2.89
CA LEU A 122 -6.33 -13.40 -1.72
C LEU A 122 -5.25 -12.31 -1.77
N PHE A 123 -5.11 -11.61 -2.91
CA PHE A 123 -4.13 -10.54 -3.07
C PHE A 123 -4.74 -9.21 -2.64
N ASP A 124 -4.28 -8.68 -1.52
CA ASP A 124 -4.72 -7.37 -1.02
C ASP A 124 -4.11 -6.24 -1.86
N ARG A 125 -4.96 -5.61 -2.66
CA ARG A 125 -4.54 -4.54 -3.57
C ARG A 125 -4.34 -3.21 -2.89
N GLY A 126 -4.98 -2.99 -1.75
CA GLY A 126 -4.77 -1.78 -0.94
C GLY A 126 -3.37 -1.73 -0.32
N LEU A 127 -2.82 -2.90 0.05
CA LEU A 127 -1.55 -3.01 0.75
C LEU A 127 -0.38 -3.48 -0.12
N GLN A 128 -0.65 -4.30 -1.15
CA GLN A 128 0.40 -5.02 -1.88
C GLN A 128 0.55 -4.62 -3.34
N ALA A 129 -0.47 -3.96 -3.93
CA ALA A 129 -0.38 -3.56 -5.33
C ALA A 129 0.61 -2.40 -5.51
N GLN A 130 1.34 -2.47 -6.61
CA GLN A 130 2.28 -1.44 -7.02
C GLN A 130 1.87 -0.95 -8.41
N TYR A 131 1.51 0.32 -8.49
CA TYR A 131 1.07 0.98 -9.72
C TYR A 131 1.96 2.19 -9.99
N ALA A 132 2.15 2.51 -11.28
CA ALA A 132 2.69 3.80 -11.66
C ALA A 132 1.73 4.91 -11.18
N PRO A 133 2.21 5.92 -10.44
CA PRO A 133 1.35 6.88 -9.75
C PRO A 133 0.56 7.79 -10.69
N GLY A 134 0.98 7.93 -11.94
CA GLY A 134 0.32 8.80 -12.92
C GLY A 134 0.38 10.29 -12.56
N SER A 135 -0.60 11.12 -13.12
CA SER A 135 -0.62 12.58 -12.96
C SER A 135 -0.67 13.12 -11.52
N PRO A 136 -1.25 12.43 -10.51
CA PRO A 136 -1.14 12.88 -9.13
C PRO A 136 0.30 13.10 -8.64
N PHE A 137 1.25 12.35 -9.21
CA PHE A 137 2.68 12.49 -8.91
C PHE A 137 3.29 13.83 -9.34
N LYS A 138 2.65 14.53 -10.26
CA LYS A 138 3.08 15.85 -10.73
C LYS A 138 3.15 16.89 -9.62
N THR A 139 2.25 16.80 -8.64
CA THR A 139 2.25 17.71 -7.49
C THR A 139 3.49 17.54 -6.60
N LEU A 140 3.96 16.30 -6.44
CA LEU A 140 5.22 16.04 -5.72
C LEU A 140 6.43 16.62 -6.49
N ASN A 141 6.49 16.41 -7.80
CA ASN A 141 7.55 17.01 -8.62
C ASN A 141 7.50 18.53 -8.59
N ALA A 142 6.31 19.14 -8.52
CA ALA A 142 6.17 20.59 -8.36
C ALA A 142 6.76 21.08 -7.04
N LEU A 143 6.45 20.41 -5.93
CA LEU A 143 6.99 20.74 -4.61
C LEU A 143 8.51 20.59 -4.56
N ILE A 144 9.05 19.51 -5.10
CA ILE A 144 10.49 19.27 -5.18
C ILE A 144 11.17 20.39 -6.01
N ALA A 145 10.63 20.71 -7.18
CA ALA A 145 11.20 21.73 -8.04
C ALA A 145 11.20 23.14 -7.41
N LEU A 146 10.17 23.46 -6.63
CA LEU A 146 10.11 24.69 -5.83
C LEU A 146 11.11 24.67 -4.68
N GLN A 147 11.22 23.54 -3.96
CA GLN A 147 12.14 23.37 -2.85
C GLN A 147 13.61 23.49 -3.29
N GLU A 148 13.96 22.91 -4.43
CA GLU A 148 15.29 23.01 -5.03
C GLU A 148 15.53 24.37 -5.73
N GLY A 149 14.52 25.24 -5.80
CA GLY A 149 14.64 26.56 -6.42
C GLY A 149 14.85 26.54 -7.94
N VAL A 150 14.70 25.37 -8.59
CA VAL A 150 14.89 25.22 -10.04
C VAL A 150 13.74 25.81 -10.87
N ILE A 151 12.61 26.07 -10.21
CA ILE A 151 11.48 26.83 -10.76
C ILE A 151 10.90 27.80 -9.73
N ASN A 152 10.09 28.74 -10.21
CA ASN A 152 9.18 29.55 -9.41
C ASN A 152 7.76 29.50 -10.02
N SER A 153 6.79 30.16 -9.39
CA SER A 153 5.38 30.18 -9.84
C SER A 153 5.19 30.71 -11.27
N ASN A 154 6.10 31.56 -11.73
CA ASN A 154 6.05 32.22 -13.04
C ASN A 154 6.85 31.48 -14.12
N THR A 155 7.60 30.44 -13.77
CA THR A 155 8.33 29.61 -14.75
C THR A 155 7.37 29.02 -15.75
N THR A 156 7.55 29.29 -17.05
CA THR A 156 6.65 28.87 -18.11
C THR A 156 7.34 27.99 -19.14
N TYR A 157 6.58 27.02 -19.67
CA TYR A 157 7.00 26.20 -20.80
C TYR A 157 5.90 26.17 -21.85
N LYS A 158 6.32 26.30 -23.13
CA LYS A 158 5.44 26.15 -24.29
C LYS A 158 5.15 24.66 -24.52
N CYS A 159 3.90 24.30 -24.63
CA CYS A 159 3.45 22.97 -24.95
C CYS A 159 3.03 22.87 -26.42
N ASN A 160 3.69 22.02 -27.17
CA ASN A 160 3.37 21.71 -28.55
C ASN A 160 2.71 20.33 -28.68
N GLN A 161 1.71 20.08 -27.84
CA GLN A 161 0.97 18.81 -27.71
C GLN A 161 1.81 17.60 -27.27
N GLY A 162 3.01 17.85 -26.76
CA GLY A 162 3.88 16.80 -26.25
C GLY A 162 5.31 17.25 -26.01
N HIS A 163 6.15 16.30 -25.68
CA HIS A 163 7.56 16.52 -25.36
C HIS A 163 8.43 15.35 -25.81
N PHE A 164 9.52 15.63 -26.52
CA PHE A 164 10.55 14.62 -26.76
C PHE A 164 11.45 14.51 -25.54
N TYR A 165 11.42 13.37 -24.86
CA TYR A 165 12.25 13.11 -23.69
C TYR A 165 13.53 12.32 -24.03
N ALA A 166 13.61 11.71 -25.24
CA ALA A 166 14.78 11.10 -25.81
C ALA A 166 14.66 11.07 -27.35
N LYS A 167 15.73 10.73 -28.07
CA LYS A 167 15.71 10.62 -29.52
C LYS A 167 14.68 9.61 -29.99
N GLY A 168 13.67 10.07 -30.72
CA GLY A 168 12.58 9.25 -31.23
C GLY A 168 11.52 8.84 -30.19
N MET A 169 11.65 9.27 -28.93
CA MET A 169 10.71 8.98 -27.85
C MET A 169 9.90 10.23 -27.51
N PHE A 170 8.62 10.21 -27.86
CA PHE A 170 7.68 11.32 -27.67
C PHE A 170 6.63 10.97 -26.62
N MET A 171 6.35 11.91 -25.73
CA MET A 171 5.27 11.82 -24.76
C MET A 171 4.17 12.80 -25.12
N ASP A 172 2.99 12.30 -25.43
CA ASP A 172 1.82 13.10 -25.78
C ASP A 172 1.33 13.98 -24.64
N CYS A 173 0.75 15.12 -25.01
CA CYS A 173 0.06 16.02 -24.10
C CYS A 173 -1.25 16.52 -24.73
N HIS A 174 -2.31 16.56 -23.94
CA HIS A 174 -3.63 16.99 -24.39
C HIS A 174 -3.84 18.51 -24.39
N CYS A 175 -2.85 19.30 -24.00
CA CYS A 175 -2.90 20.76 -24.12
C CYS A 175 -2.94 21.17 -25.61
N LYS A 176 -3.65 22.29 -25.89
CA LYS A 176 -3.65 22.85 -27.24
C LYS A 176 -2.22 23.25 -27.66
N TYR A 177 -1.91 23.07 -28.95
CA TYR A 177 -0.62 23.46 -29.54
C TYR A 177 -0.29 24.91 -29.22
N GLY A 178 0.94 25.17 -28.86
CA GLY A 178 1.41 26.52 -28.55
C GLY A 178 1.01 27.09 -27.21
N THR A 179 0.29 26.30 -26.35
CA THR A 179 -0.11 26.77 -25.02
C THR A 179 1.10 26.96 -24.12
N HIS A 180 1.22 28.15 -23.53
CA HIS A 180 2.19 28.40 -22.46
C HIS A 180 1.58 28.02 -21.11
N ASN A 181 2.28 27.21 -20.35
CA ASN A 181 1.85 26.77 -19.02
C ASN A 181 2.87 27.24 -17.99
N ASN A 182 2.39 27.90 -16.94
CA ASN A 182 3.11 28.11 -15.66
C ASN A 182 2.78 26.99 -14.67
N LEU A 183 3.28 27.08 -13.46
CA LEU A 183 3.05 26.05 -12.44
C LEU A 183 1.57 25.75 -12.24
N LEU A 184 0.73 26.77 -12.00
CA LEU A 184 -0.69 26.62 -11.75
C LEU A 184 -1.40 25.99 -12.97
N SER A 185 -1.18 26.55 -14.17
CA SER A 185 -1.81 26.01 -15.37
C SER A 185 -1.26 24.63 -15.75
N GLY A 186 -0.01 24.35 -15.45
CA GLY A 186 0.59 23.02 -15.58
C GLY A 186 -0.12 21.97 -14.72
N ILE A 187 -0.48 22.33 -13.48
CA ILE A 187 -1.22 21.44 -12.57
C ILE A 187 -2.66 21.22 -13.05
N TYR A 188 -3.47 22.28 -13.17
CA TYR A 188 -4.89 22.10 -13.48
C TYR A 188 -5.14 21.56 -14.89
N ARG A 189 -4.24 21.80 -15.85
CA ARG A 189 -4.29 21.18 -17.18
C ARG A 189 -3.56 19.85 -17.23
N SER A 190 -2.92 19.44 -16.16
CA SER A 190 -2.10 18.21 -16.12
C SER A 190 -1.11 18.13 -17.29
N CYS A 191 -0.40 19.22 -17.60
CA CYS A 191 0.44 19.34 -18.78
C CYS A 191 1.69 18.46 -18.68
N ASN A 192 1.79 17.42 -19.52
CA ASN A 192 2.95 16.52 -19.54
C ASN A 192 4.23 17.25 -19.93
N THR A 193 4.18 18.15 -20.93
CA THR A 193 5.34 18.93 -21.35
C THR A 193 5.91 19.79 -20.23
N TYR A 194 5.04 20.46 -19.45
CA TYR A 194 5.47 21.27 -18.33
C TYR A 194 6.23 20.41 -17.30
N PHE A 195 5.63 19.29 -16.90
CA PHE A 195 6.19 18.41 -15.89
C PHE A 195 7.42 17.62 -16.34
N ALA A 196 7.54 17.30 -17.63
CA ALA A 196 8.78 16.75 -18.18
C ALA A 196 9.95 17.74 -18.07
N ASN A 197 9.69 19.02 -18.39
CA ASN A 197 10.72 20.05 -18.30
C ASN A 197 11.13 20.33 -16.84
N ILE A 198 10.20 20.41 -15.90
CA ILE A 198 10.58 20.63 -14.50
C ILE A 198 11.28 19.42 -13.88
N TYR A 199 10.87 18.19 -14.23
CA TYR A 199 11.58 17.00 -13.80
C TYR A 199 13.03 17.01 -14.31
N ARG A 200 13.22 17.34 -15.59
CA ARG A 200 14.56 17.47 -16.15
C ARG A 200 15.38 18.53 -15.41
N LYS A 201 14.79 19.68 -15.08
CA LYS A 201 15.48 20.71 -14.29
C LYS A 201 15.87 20.24 -12.90
N ILE A 202 15.01 19.46 -12.21
CA ILE A 202 15.38 18.87 -10.93
C ILE A 202 16.62 18.00 -11.09
N ILE A 203 16.70 17.20 -12.16
CA ILE A 203 17.82 16.29 -12.38
C ILE A 203 19.08 17.03 -12.81
N ASP A 204 18.96 18.01 -13.69
CA ASP A 204 20.11 18.69 -14.29
C ASP A 204 20.67 19.82 -13.40
N ASP A 205 19.79 20.57 -12.69
CA ASP A 205 20.14 21.85 -12.06
C ASP A 205 20.27 21.75 -10.50
N SER A 206 19.72 20.69 -9.87
CA SER A 206 19.70 20.59 -8.40
C SER A 206 20.91 19.88 -7.78
N GLY A 207 21.85 19.40 -8.58
CA GLY A 207 23.03 18.68 -8.10
C GLY A 207 24.26 18.90 -8.97
N ASN A 208 25.34 18.22 -8.63
CA ASN A 208 26.59 18.20 -9.36
C ASN A 208 26.59 17.14 -10.48
N GLY A 209 25.55 17.15 -11.29
CA GLY A 209 25.31 16.23 -12.39
C GLY A 209 24.11 15.33 -12.21
N VAL A 210 23.74 14.63 -13.29
CA VAL A 210 22.50 13.83 -13.40
C VAL A 210 22.34 12.80 -12.27
N HIS A 211 23.41 12.12 -11.90
CA HIS A 211 23.38 11.10 -10.83
C HIS A 211 22.97 11.70 -9.49
N GLU A 212 23.56 12.85 -9.15
CA GLU A 212 23.24 13.53 -7.90
C GLU A 212 21.82 14.11 -7.92
N GLY A 213 21.42 14.72 -9.03
CA GLY A 213 20.05 15.21 -9.22
C GLY A 213 18.99 14.12 -9.03
N ILE A 214 19.22 12.91 -9.57
CA ILE A 214 18.34 11.75 -9.35
C ILE A 214 18.30 11.37 -7.88
N ASN A 215 19.43 11.35 -7.17
CA ASN A 215 19.49 10.98 -5.78
C ASN A 215 18.83 12.04 -4.87
N ILE A 216 19.00 13.32 -5.18
CA ILE A 216 18.31 14.43 -4.51
C ILE A 216 16.79 14.27 -4.68
N TRP A 217 16.32 14.08 -5.91
CA TRP A 217 14.90 13.84 -6.19
C TRP A 217 14.37 12.62 -5.41
N LYS A 218 15.10 11.50 -5.40
CA LYS A 218 14.74 10.31 -4.62
C LYS A 218 14.68 10.61 -3.12
N THR A 219 15.62 11.39 -2.58
CA THR A 219 15.65 11.77 -1.17
C THR A 219 14.41 12.55 -0.77
N HIS A 220 13.96 13.49 -1.61
CA HIS A 220 12.69 14.19 -1.38
C HIS A 220 11.50 13.23 -1.38
N LEU A 221 11.44 12.29 -2.31
CA LEU A 221 10.35 11.31 -2.35
C LEU A 221 10.32 10.43 -1.09
N ILE A 222 11.48 10.05 -0.59
CA ILE A 222 11.60 9.30 0.67
C ILE A 222 11.11 10.13 1.85
N SER A 223 11.38 11.44 1.88
CA SER A 223 10.90 12.33 2.93
C SER A 223 9.37 12.47 2.97
N PHE A 224 8.69 12.29 1.83
CA PHE A 224 7.22 12.15 1.75
C PHE A 224 6.71 10.77 2.18
N GLY A 225 7.58 9.86 2.62
CA GLY A 225 7.21 8.49 3.03
C GLY A 225 7.16 7.48 1.88
N LEU A 226 7.41 7.88 0.63
CA LEU A 226 7.44 6.96 -0.50
C LEU A 226 8.67 6.04 -0.42
N GLY A 227 8.54 4.82 -0.92
CA GLY A 227 9.66 3.86 -0.94
C GLY A 227 9.97 3.21 0.42
N ASN A 228 9.23 3.55 1.48
CA ASN A 228 9.38 3.00 2.83
C ASN A 228 8.10 2.31 3.29
N TYR A 229 8.23 1.48 4.33
CA TYR A 229 7.07 1.01 5.09
C TYR A 229 6.59 2.14 5.99
N LEU A 230 5.29 2.43 5.95
CA LEU A 230 4.70 3.58 6.65
C LEU A 230 4.45 3.34 8.15
N GLY A 231 4.86 2.19 8.69
CA GLY A 231 4.74 1.89 10.12
C GLY A 231 3.34 1.50 10.57
N TYR A 232 2.43 1.19 9.64
CA TYR A 232 1.12 0.65 10.00
C TYR A 232 1.25 -0.76 10.60
N ASP A 233 0.29 -1.13 11.40
CA ASP A 233 0.26 -2.32 12.24
C ASP A 233 -0.24 -3.60 11.52
N LEU A 234 -0.07 -3.68 10.21
CA LEU A 234 -0.40 -4.88 9.43
C LEU A 234 0.87 -5.58 8.94
N PRO A 235 0.94 -6.93 8.99
CA PRO A 235 2.15 -7.69 8.67
C PRO A 235 2.43 -7.82 7.16
N ILE A 236 1.61 -7.21 6.33
CA ILE A 236 1.71 -7.29 4.87
C ILE A 236 1.74 -5.90 4.26
N GLY A 237 2.49 -5.74 3.20
CA GLY A 237 2.57 -4.50 2.44
C GLY A 237 3.76 -4.48 1.52
N LYS A 238 3.79 -3.50 0.64
CA LYS A 238 4.91 -3.24 -0.27
C LYS A 238 5.36 -1.79 -0.09
N LYS A 239 6.63 -1.58 0.12
CA LYS A 239 7.20 -0.23 0.23
C LYS A 239 7.22 0.55 -1.09
N GLY A 240 6.90 -0.11 -2.19
CA GLY A 240 7.03 0.50 -3.52
C GLY A 240 8.48 0.45 -4.02
N PHE A 241 8.71 1.11 -5.16
CA PHE A 241 10.02 1.21 -5.77
C PHE A 241 10.23 2.62 -6.32
N ILE A 242 11.32 3.27 -5.91
CA ILE A 242 11.79 4.54 -6.44
C ILE A 242 13.16 4.28 -7.08
N PRO A 243 13.31 4.46 -8.39
CA PRO A 243 14.60 4.27 -9.04
C PRO A 243 15.61 5.31 -8.54
N ASP A 244 16.88 4.94 -8.55
CA ASP A 244 18.04 5.80 -8.29
C ASP A 244 18.98 5.79 -9.50
N ALA A 245 20.07 6.54 -9.41
CA ALA A 245 21.06 6.63 -10.48
C ALA A 245 21.62 5.25 -10.86
N SER A 246 21.90 4.39 -9.86
CA SER A 246 22.45 3.05 -10.12
C SER A 246 21.47 2.12 -10.84
N TYR A 247 20.16 2.28 -10.60
CA TYR A 247 19.13 1.56 -11.35
C TYR A 247 19.17 1.94 -12.84
N TYR A 248 19.24 3.24 -13.14
CA TYR A 248 19.33 3.69 -14.53
C TYR A 248 20.63 3.25 -15.19
N ASP A 249 21.78 3.31 -14.50
CA ASP A 249 23.05 2.81 -15.01
C ASP A 249 23.02 1.34 -15.37
N TYR A 250 22.36 0.53 -14.56
CA TYR A 250 22.23 -0.90 -14.79
C TYR A 250 21.43 -1.19 -16.07
N TRP A 251 20.29 -0.53 -16.24
CA TRP A 251 19.36 -0.84 -17.34
C TRP A 251 19.74 -0.15 -18.65
N TYR A 252 20.32 1.05 -18.59
CA TYR A 252 20.65 1.85 -19.77
C TYR A 252 22.13 1.92 -20.09
N LYS A 253 22.98 1.13 -19.39
CA LYS A 253 24.43 1.00 -19.63
C LYS A 253 25.10 2.33 -19.87
N LYS A 254 25.54 3.00 -18.81
CA LYS A 254 26.41 4.19 -18.80
C LYS A 254 26.49 4.91 -20.15
N GLY A 255 25.61 5.83 -20.44
CA GLY A 255 25.70 6.67 -21.65
C GLY A 255 24.44 6.69 -22.51
N GLY A 256 23.26 6.46 -21.97
CA GLY A 256 21.98 6.76 -22.61
C GLY A 256 21.61 8.23 -22.40
#